data_10322338485281a7a8959c320760a609
#
_entry.id   10322338485281a7a8959c320760a609
#
_cell.length_a   1.000
_cell.length_b   1.000
_cell.length_c   1.000
_cell.angle_alpha   90.00
_cell.angle_beta   90.00
_cell.angle_gamma   90.00
#
_symmetry.space_group_name_H-M   'P 1'
#
loop_
_entity.id
_entity.type
_entity.pdbx_description
1 polymer ?
#
loop_
_entity_poly.entity_id
_entity_poly.type
_entity_poly.pdbx_seq_one_letter_code
_entity_poly.pdbx_strand_id
1 'polypeptide(L)'
;MVSSGQTSKAKTSRLDIESKISLRYAETRVESEMQNPESFAQEITFSMVLPETAFISNFSMIIKNAETVGKVMEKQEALEEYNEAKRIGISSGLVKKERFSNKFSISTNVEAKETVIFRLKYEELLERSNKKYHHNINLFSHGDVDKLKVEIFINESLPLSVLTVSEVKNNNDITAFEPVDGADIAWDEDSAEAHIVYEPTGENKKGQLSIEYDVVREGGENEVQVIDGYFVHFFSDDKVPTQPKQVVFVLDVSGSMSGDNALIVLRL
;
A
#
# COMPACT_ATOMS: atom_id res chain seq x y z
N MET A 1 -23.99 -18.89 31.71
CA MET A 1 -22.57 -18.55 31.58
C MET A 1 -22.24 -18.65 30.11
N VAL A 2 -22.23 -17.53 29.42
CA VAL A 2 -21.77 -17.48 28.00
C VAL A 2 -20.25 -17.41 28.08
N SER A 3 -19.61 -18.52 27.71
CA SER A 3 -18.17 -18.58 27.50
C SER A 3 -17.81 -17.48 26.47
N SER A 4 -17.04 -16.48 26.86
CA SER A 4 -16.38 -15.57 25.95
C SER A 4 -15.32 -16.36 25.18
N GLY A 5 -15.76 -17.10 24.18
CA GLY A 5 -14.88 -17.75 23.23
C GLY A 5 -14.11 -16.64 22.51
N GLN A 6 -12.81 -16.61 22.74
CA GLN A 6 -11.87 -15.75 22.03
C GLN A 6 -11.92 -16.21 20.57
N THR A 7 -12.61 -15.45 19.70
CA THR A 7 -12.59 -15.73 18.25
C THR A 7 -11.16 -15.57 17.77
N SER A 8 -10.63 -16.58 17.07
CA SER A 8 -9.29 -16.45 16.51
C SER A 8 -9.35 -15.45 15.35
N LYS A 9 -8.34 -14.63 15.28
CA LYS A 9 -8.21 -13.62 14.23
C LYS A 9 -8.07 -14.31 12.86
N ALA A 10 -8.72 -13.76 11.83
CA ALA A 10 -8.55 -14.24 10.47
C ALA A 10 -7.05 -14.31 10.11
N LYS A 11 -6.66 -15.37 9.42
CA LYS A 11 -5.28 -15.65 9.08
C LYS A 11 -5.02 -15.27 7.63
N THR A 12 -3.99 -14.46 7.39
CA THR A 12 -3.53 -14.17 6.03
C THR A 12 -2.55 -15.26 5.61
N SER A 13 -2.99 -16.17 4.73
CA SER A 13 -2.18 -17.28 4.23
C SER A 13 -1.17 -16.82 3.19
N ARG A 14 -1.54 -15.83 2.37
CA ARG A 14 -0.69 -15.29 1.30
C ARG A 14 -0.97 -13.81 1.08
N LEU A 15 0.10 -13.05 0.86
CA LEU A 15 0.05 -11.66 0.43
C LEU A 15 1.08 -11.47 -0.68
N ASP A 16 0.58 -11.27 -1.90
CA ASP A 16 1.39 -10.98 -3.07
C ASP A 16 1.16 -9.53 -3.48
N ILE A 17 2.24 -8.79 -3.68
CA ILE A 17 2.23 -7.40 -4.13
C ILE A 17 3.12 -7.29 -5.36
N GLU A 18 2.55 -6.88 -6.48
CA GLU A 18 3.26 -6.57 -7.71
C GLU A 18 3.16 -5.09 -7.99
N SER A 19 4.28 -4.41 -8.17
CA SER A 19 4.33 -3.00 -8.56
C SER A 19 5.09 -2.83 -9.87
N LYS A 20 4.49 -2.11 -10.82
CA LYS A 20 5.10 -1.75 -12.10
C LYS A 20 5.24 -0.26 -12.16
N ILE A 21 6.47 0.20 -12.18
CA ILE A 21 6.83 1.61 -12.28
C ILE A 21 7.31 1.87 -13.70
N SER A 22 6.62 2.73 -14.42
CA SER A 22 7.00 3.16 -15.75
C SER A 22 6.91 4.67 -15.84
N LEU A 23 8.04 5.31 -16.14
CA LEU A 23 8.11 6.76 -16.27
C LEU A 23 7.53 7.48 -15.04
N ARG A 24 7.93 7.02 -13.83
CA ARG A 24 7.52 7.53 -12.51
C ARG A 24 6.05 7.31 -12.16
N TYR A 25 5.32 6.57 -12.99
CA TYR A 25 3.96 6.17 -12.71
C TYR A 25 3.95 4.72 -12.23
N ALA A 26 3.50 4.52 -11.00
CA ALA A 26 3.44 3.21 -10.37
C ALA A 26 2.02 2.65 -10.40
N GLU A 27 1.88 1.45 -10.93
CA GLU A 27 0.69 0.61 -10.83
C GLU A 27 0.97 -0.52 -9.86
N THR A 28 0.27 -0.57 -8.74
CA THR A 28 0.47 -1.60 -7.72
C THR A 28 -0.77 -2.47 -7.58
N ARG A 29 -0.57 -3.79 -7.66
CA ARG A 29 -1.57 -4.82 -7.46
C ARG A 29 -1.27 -5.57 -6.17
N VAL A 30 -2.28 -5.74 -5.36
CA VAL A 30 -2.21 -6.47 -4.09
C VAL A 30 -3.21 -7.61 -4.15
N GLU A 31 -2.76 -8.83 -3.93
CA GLU A 31 -3.62 -10.00 -3.74
C GLU A 31 -3.39 -10.56 -2.34
N SER A 32 -4.44 -10.56 -1.52
CA SER A 32 -4.41 -11.08 -0.15
C SER A 32 -5.37 -12.24 0.01
N GLU A 33 -4.85 -13.42 0.34
CA GLU A 33 -5.64 -14.61 0.64
C GLU A 33 -5.80 -14.75 2.15
N MET A 34 -7.05 -14.70 2.61
CA MET A 34 -7.39 -14.75 4.03
C MET A 34 -8.36 -15.90 4.32
N GLN A 35 -8.07 -16.67 5.36
CA GLN A 35 -8.86 -17.82 5.77
C GLN A 35 -9.66 -17.53 7.04
N ASN A 36 -10.90 -17.97 7.07
CA ASN A 36 -11.67 -18.10 8.30
C ASN A 36 -11.26 -19.38 9.04
N PRO A 37 -10.53 -19.28 10.17
CA PRO A 37 -10.10 -20.47 10.91
C PRO A 37 -11.20 -21.08 11.79
N GLU A 38 -12.35 -20.39 11.94
CA GLU A 38 -13.42 -20.79 12.84
C GLU A 38 -14.36 -21.83 12.21
N SER A 39 -15.17 -22.48 13.08
CA SER A 39 -16.23 -23.42 12.68
C SER A 39 -17.57 -22.75 12.39
N PHE A 40 -17.62 -21.43 12.38
CA PHE A 40 -18.78 -20.59 12.09
C PHE A 40 -18.39 -19.44 11.18
N ALA A 41 -19.38 -18.81 10.56
CA ALA A 41 -19.14 -17.66 9.71
C ALA A 41 -18.68 -16.45 10.54
N GLN A 42 -17.66 -15.72 10.06
CA GLN A 42 -17.17 -14.49 10.69
C GLN A 42 -16.88 -13.40 9.67
N GLU A 43 -16.89 -12.16 10.13
CA GLU A 43 -16.47 -11.02 9.33
C GLU A 43 -14.93 -10.99 9.23
N ILE A 44 -14.42 -10.97 8.01
CA ILE A 44 -13.00 -10.82 7.72
C ILE A 44 -12.77 -9.43 7.09
N THR A 45 -11.79 -8.72 7.63
CA THR A 45 -11.43 -7.38 7.17
C THR A 45 -10.03 -7.38 6.55
N PHE A 46 -9.95 -7.01 5.28
CA PHE A 46 -8.72 -6.61 4.62
C PHE A 46 -8.52 -5.11 4.84
N SER A 47 -7.29 -4.70 5.16
CA SER A 47 -6.97 -3.28 5.27
C SER A 47 -5.54 -3.01 4.82
N MET A 48 -5.32 -1.86 4.19
CA MET A 48 -4.02 -1.40 3.73
C MET A 48 -3.92 0.12 3.87
N VAL A 49 -2.75 0.61 4.28
CA VAL A 49 -2.42 2.04 4.24
C VAL A 49 -1.77 2.32 2.88
N LEU A 50 -2.38 3.21 2.12
CA LEU A 50 -1.92 3.60 0.79
C LEU A 50 -1.06 4.87 0.89
N PRO A 51 -0.15 5.13 -0.07
CA PRO A 51 0.47 6.44 -0.22
C PRO A 51 -0.58 7.56 -0.35
N GLU A 52 -0.23 8.77 0.08
CA GLU A 52 -1.15 9.92 0.05
C GLU A 52 -1.55 10.29 -1.39
N THR A 53 -0.60 10.16 -2.31
CA THR A 53 -0.75 10.43 -3.74
C THR A 53 -1.51 9.34 -4.50
N ALA A 54 -1.72 8.18 -3.86
CA ALA A 54 -2.33 7.03 -4.50
C ALA A 54 -3.85 7.12 -4.61
N PHE A 55 -4.39 6.62 -5.71
CA PHE A 55 -5.82 6.40 -5.90
C PHE A 55 -6.09 4.94 -6.29
N ILE A 56 -7.22 4.43 -5.82
CA ILE A 56 -7.66 3.07 -6.11
C ILE A 56 -8.30 3.06 -7.51
N SER A 57 -7.75 2.25 -8.41
CA SER A 57 -8.28 2.08 -9.77
C SER A 57 -9.12 0.82 -9.94
N ASN A 58 -8.91 -0.19 -9.11
CA ASN A 58 -9.74 -1.40 -9.13
C ASN A 58 -9.75 -2.09 -7.76
N PHE A 59 -10.87 -2.76 -7.49
CA PHE A 59 -11.00 -3.65 -6.34
C PHE A 59 -11.94 -4.81 -6.68
N SER A 60 -11.54 -6.03 -6.30
CA SER A 60 -12.42 -7.19 -6.35
C SER A 60 -12.18 -8.14 -5.17
N MET A 61 -13.15 -9.01 -4.90
CA MET A 61 -13.00 -10.11 -3.95
C MET A 61 -13.53 -11.40 -4.57
N ILE A 62 -12.90 -12.52 -4.22
CA ILE A 62 -13.26 -13.85 -4.70
C ILE A 62 -13.61 -14.71 -3.49
N ILE A 63 -14.84 -15.25 -3.47
CA ILE A 63 -15.33 -16.22 -2.49
C ILE A 63 -15.92 -17.39 -3.25
N LYS A 64 -15.51 -18.63 -2.93
CA LYS A 64 -16.01 -19.84 -3.61
C LYS A 64 -15.91 -19.78 -5.14
N ASN A 65 -14.81 -19.25 -5.66
CA ASN A 65 -14.56 -19.05 -7.09
C ASN A 65 -15.51 -18.03 -7.79
N ALA A 66 -16.35 -17.34 -7.03
CA ALA A 66 -17.16 -16.25 -7.56
C ALA A 66 -16.45 -14.90 -7.30
N GLU A 67 -16.12 -14.20 -8.37
CA GLU A 67 -15.50 -12.88 -8.30
C GLU A 67 -16.59 -11.79 -8.27
N THR A 68 -16.47 -10.90 -7.29
CA THR A 68 -17.29 -9.70 -7.16
C THR A 68 -16.40 -8.49 -7.32
N VAL A 69 -16.65 -7.69 -8.34
CA VAL A 69 -15.92 -6.44 -8.60
C VAL A 69 -16.58 -5.30 -7.84
N GLY A 70 -15.77 -4.50 -7.14
CA GLY A 70 -16.24 -3.32 -6.42
C GLY A 70 -16.77 -2.26 -7.37
N LYS A 71 -17.90 -1.65 -7.01
CA LYS A 71 -18.44 -0.49 -7.71
C LYS A 71 -18.25 0.75 -6.85
N VAL A 72 -17.83 1.83 -7.47
CA VAL A 72 -17.84 3.15 -6.83
C VAL A 72 -19.26 3.70 -6.90
N MET A 73 -19.86 3.94 -5.74
CA MET A 73 -21.20 4.51 -5.62
C MET A 73 -21.24 5.53 -4.47
N GLU A 74 -22.33 6.28 -4.36
CA GLU A 74 -22.51 7.23 -3.27
C GLU A 74 -22.53 6.48 -1.92
N LYS A 75 -21.93 7.07 -0.88
CA LYS A 75 -21.73 6.43 0.43
C LYS A 75 -23.02 5.89 1.05
N GLN A 76 -24.12 6.61 0.91
CA GLN A 76 -25.41 6.22 1.49
C GLN A 76 -26.01 5.04 0.75
N GLU A 77 -25.99 5.07 -0.58
CA GLU A 77 -26.42 3.98 -1.45
C GLU A 77 -25.60 2.71 -1.20
N ALA A 78 -24.26 2.83 -1.11
CA ALA A 78 -23.37 1.71 -0.77
C ALA A 78 -23.69 1.09 0.59
N LEU A 79 -24.04 1.90 1.59
CA LEU A 79 -24.39 1.43 2.92
C LEU A 79 -25.73 0.69 2.94
N GLU A 80 -26.71 1.19 2.20
CA GLU A 80 -28.05 0.58 2.07
C GLU A 80 -27.95 -0.77 1.35
N GLU A 81 -27.22 -0.84 0.22
CA GLU A 81 -26.99 -2.08 -0.53
C GLU A 81 -26.23 -3.13 0.31
N TYR A 82 -25.21 -2.71 1.06
CA TYR A 82 -24.48 -3.57 1.96
C TYR A 82 -25.36 -4.16 3.07
N ASN A 83 -26.17 -3.30 3.72
CA ASN A 83 -27.05 -3.75 4.81
C ASN A 83 -28.14 -4.70 4.31
N GLU A 84 -28.68 -4.44 3.11
CA GLU A 84 -29.66 -5.34 2.50
C GLU A 84 -29.04 -6.69 2.13
N ALA A 85 -27.88 -6.71 1.50
CA ALA A 85 -27.15 -7.94 1.18
C ALA A 85 -26.82 -8.76 2.44
N LYS A 86 -26.41 -8.08 3.52
CA LYS A 86 -26.16 -8.73 4.83
C LYS A 86 -27.43 -9.33 5.42
N ARG A 87 -28.57 -8.65 5.29
CA ARG A 87 -29.88 -9.11 5.78
C ARG A 87 -30.37 -10.38 5.08
N ILE A 88 -30.09 -10.52 3.80
CA ILE A 88 -30.48 -11.70 2.99
C ILE A 88 -29.38 -12.78 2.91
N GLY A 89 -28.28 -12.60 3.67
CA GLY A 89 -27.21 -13.59 3.79
C GLY A 89 -26.27 -13.70 2.58
N ILE A 90 -26.28 -12.70 1.69
CA ILE A 90 -25.35 -12.64 0.55
C ILE A 90 -24.02 -12.05 1.03
N SER A 91 -22.91 -12.66 0.62
CA SER A 91 -21.57 -12.12 0.86
C SER A 91 -21.42 -10.79 0.13
N SER A 92 -21.27 -9.72 0.88
CA SER A 92 -21.07 -8.37 0.37
C SER A 92 -19.94 -7.69 1.11
N GLY A 93 -19.24 -6.79 0.44
CA GLY A 93 -18.15 -6.01 1.01
C GLY A 93 -18.48 -4.52 1.04
N LEU A 94 -18.19 -3.87 2.15
CA LEU A 94 -18.29 -2.42 2.27
C LEU A 94 -16.90 -1.82 2.41
N VAL A 95 -16.52 -0.98 1.44
CA VAL A 95 -15.28 -0.19 1.50
C VAL A 95 -15.49 1.00 2.42
N LYS A 96 -14.65 1.11 3.44
CA LYS A 96 -14.58 2.30 4.30
C LYS A 96 -13.25 3.00 4.06
N LYS A 97 -13.29 4.24 3.55
CA LYS A 97 -12.15 5.16 3.61
C LYS A 97 -12.36 6.05 4.83
N GLU A 98 -11.46 5.97 5.79
CA GLU A 98 -11.48 6.87 6.95
C GLU A 98 -11.14 8.28 6.50
N ARG A 99 -11.87 9.29 7.00
CA ARG A 99 -11.86 10.68 6.49
C ARG A 99 -10.51 11.39 6.58
N PHE A 100 -9.59 10.91 7.42
CA PHE A 100 -8.29 11.52 7.70
C PHE A 100 -7.14 10.52 7.70
N SER A 101 -7.36 9.32 7.17
CA SER A 101 -6.30 8.33 7.00
C SER A 101 -6.31 7.81 5.56
N ASN A 102 -5.13 7.53 5.04
CA ASN A 102 -4.96 6.86 3.75
C ASN A 102 -5.25 5.35 3.86
N LYS A 103 -5.94 4.94 4.92
CA LYS A 103 -6.30 3.55 5.17
C LYS A 103 -7.52 3.17 4.36
N PHE A 104 -7.32 2.20 3.50
CA PHE A 104 -8.37 1.45 2.83
C PHE A 104 -8.76 0.26 3.68
N SER A 105 -10.04 0.00 3.86
CA SER A 105 -10.54 -1.17 4.58
C SER A 105 -11.80 -1.69 3.92
N ILE A 106 -11.90 -3.02 3.83
CA ILE A 106 -13.09 -3.72 3.37
C ILE A 106 -13.34 -4.93 4.25
N SER A 107 -14.60 -5.13 4.61
CA SER A 107 -15.05 -6.28 5.38
C SER A 107 -16.05 -7.11 4.58
N THR A 108 -15.95 -8.42 4.72
CA THR A 108 -16.94 -9.37 4.17
C THR A 108 -17.18 -10.52 5.13
N ASN A 109 -18.38 -11.09 5.08
CA ASN A 109 -18.69 -12.28 5.86
C ASN A 109 -18.23 -13.54 5.13
N VAL A 110 -17.42 -14.36 5.80
CA VAL A 110 -16.82 -15.59 5.24
C VAL A 110 -17.29 -16.79 6.06
N GLU A 111 -17.83 -17.81 5.40
CA GLU A 111 -18.29 -19.02 6.03
C GLU A 111 -17.18 -19.80 6.74
N ALA A 112 -17.58 -20.74 7.61
CA ALA A 112 -16.66 -21.58 8.37
C ALA A 112 -15.63 -22.28 7.48
N LYS A 113 -14.34 -22.13 7.81
CA LYS A 113 -13.20 -22.76 7.10
C LYS A 113 -13.01 -22.33 5.63
N GLU A 114 -13.80 -21.37 5.15
CA GLU A 114 -13.69 -20.83 3.80
C GLU A 114 -12.59 -19.78 3.70
N THR A 115 -12.20 -19.50 2.48
CA THR A 115 -11.15 -18.55 2.11
C THR A 115 -11.75 -17.43 1.26
N VAL A 116 -11.28 -16.21 1.47
CA VAL A 116 -11.55 -15.05 0.63
C VAL A 116 -10.24 -14.53 0.05
N ILE A 117 -10.26 -14.16 -1.23
CA ILE A 117 -9.15 -13.47 -1.87
C ILE A 117 -9.59 -12.05 -2.15
N PHE A 118 -8.84 -11.08 -1.63
CA PHE A 118 -9.01 -9.66 -1.93
C PHE A 118 -7.98 -9.24 -2.96
N ARG A 119 -8.42 -8.53 -4.00
CA ARG A 119 -7.57 -7.92 -5.02
C ARG A 119 -7.78 -6.42 -5.01
N LEU A 120 -6.71 -5.68 -4.79
CA LEU A 120 -6.68 -4.23 -4.83
C LEU A 120 -5.69 -3.78 -5.89
N LYS A 121 -6.09 -2.82 -6.72
CA LYS A 121 -5.20 -2.11 -7.62
C LYS A 121 -5.24 -0.63 -7.27
N TYR A 122 -4.08 -0.05 -7.05
CA TYR A 122 -3.94 1.39 -6.86
C TYR A 122 -2.81 1.93 -7.75
N GLU A 123 -2.87 3.19 -8.03
CA GLU A 123 -1.95 3.86 -8.92
C GLU A 123 -1.49 5.17 -8.30
N GLU A 124 -0.25 5.56 -8.56
CA GLU A 124 0.34 6.80 -8.06
C GLU A 124 1.37 7.37 -9.03
N LEU A 125 1.45 8.69 -9.09
CA LEU A 125 2.59 9.37 -9.68
C LEU A 125 3.63 9.60 -8.58
N LEU A 126 4.82 9.02 -8.75
CA LEU A 126 5.88 9.11 -7.76
C LEU A 126 6.41 10.55 -7.64
N GLU A 127 6.50 11.03 -6.42
CA GLU A 127 7.07 12.33 -6.12
C GLU A 127 8.60 12.23 -6.01
N ARG A 128 9.28 13.24 -6.55
CA ARG A 128 10.72 13.39 -6.41
C ARG A 128 11.04 14.36 -5.28
N SER A 129 11.69 13.88 -4.24
CA SER A 129 12.20 14.69 -3.14
C SER A 129 13.63 14.30 -2.81
N ASN A 130 14.44 15.27 -2.36
CA ASN A 130 15.85 15.04 -2.07
C ASN A 130 16.63 14.36 -3.22
N LYS A 131 16.28 14.69 -4.46
CA LYS A 131 16.87 14.13 -5.68
C LYS A 131 16.61 12.66 -5.92
N LYS A 132 15.53 12.09 -5.33
CA LYS A 132 15.13 10.70 -5.51
C LYS A 132 13.61 10.61 -5.66
N TYR A 133 13.15 9.65 -6.45
CA TYR A 133 11.77 9.17 -6.44
C TYR A 133 11.59 8.20 -5.30
N HIS A 134 10.43 8.23 -4.66
CA HIS A 134 10.09 7.40 -3.51
C HIS A 134 8.87 6.56 -3.82
N HIS A 135 9.00 5.25 -3.68
CA HIS A 135 7.89 4.30 -3.75
C HIS A 135 7.83 3.48 -2.47
N ASN A 136 6.73 3.63 -1.72
CA ASN A 136 6.58 3.04 -0.40
C ASN A 136 5.44 2.03 -0.38
N ILE A 137 5.72 0.80 0.05
CA ILE A 137 4.74 -0.27 0.22
C ILE A 137 4.57 -0.55 1.71
N ASN A 138 3.39 -0.27 2.24
CA ASN A 138 3.09 -0.44 3.66
C ASN A 138 2.55 -1.85 3.95
N LEU A 139 3.24 -2.59 4.81
CA LEU A 139 2.90 -3.96 5.21
C LEU A 139 2.38 -4.06 6.65
N PHE A 140 2.34 -2.96 7.42
CA PHE A 140 1.99 -2.97 8.84
C PHE A 140 0.54 -3.40 9.13
N SER A 141 -0.38 -3.18 8.20
CA SER A 141 -1.81 -3.41 8.41
C SER A 141 -2.25 -4.86 8.20
N HIS A 142 -1.40 -5.72 7.66
CA HIS A 142 -1.80 -7.07 7.27
C HIS A 142 -1.77 -8.12 8.41
N GLY A 143 -1.26 -7.76 9.59
CA GLY A 143 -1.10 -8.71 10.69
C GLY A 143 -0.01 -9.75 10.40
N ASP A 144 -0.23 -10.99 10.87
CA ASP A 144 0.70 -12.09 10.60
C ASP A 144 0.36 -12.72 9.25
N VAL A 145 1.35 -12.77 8.36
CA VAL A 145 1.25 -13.29 6.99
C VAL A 145 2.14 -14.54 6.87
N ASP A 146 1.56 -15.66 6.41
CA ASP A 146 2.36 -16.89 6.25
C ASP A 146 3.37 -16.77 5.11
N LYS A 147 2.90 -16.31 3.94
CA LYS A 147 3.71 -16.10 2.74
C LYS A 147 3.56 -14.68 2.25
N LEU A 148 4.66 -13.93 2.20
CA LEU A 148 4.74 -12.59 1.64
C LEU A 148 5.67 -12.61 0.45
N LYS A 149 5.19 -12.08 -0.68
CA LYS A 149 6.01 -11.77 -1.85
C LYS A 149 5.71 -10.34 -2.29
N VAL A 150 6.76 -9.55 -2.47
CA VAL A 150 6.69 -8.24 -3.12
C VAL A 150 7.59 -8.27 -4.34
N GLU A 151 7.06 -7.91 -5.50
CA GLU A 151 7.77 -7.90 -6.77
C GLU A 151 7.60 -6.53 -7.43
N ILE A 152 8.72 -5.90 -7.79
CA ILE A 152 8.72 -4.53 -8.30
C ILE A 152 9.52 -4.49 -9.59
N PHE A 153 8.90 -3.95 -10.62
CA PHE A 153 9.51 -3.70 -11.93
C PHE A 153 9.62 -2.19 -12.13
N ILE A 154 10.83 -1.72 -12.41
CA ILE A 154 11.10 -0.33 -12.77
C ILE A 154 11.51 -0.32 -14.23
N ASN A 155 10.89 0.54 -15.03
CA ASN A 155 11.21 0.77 -16.44
C ASN A 155 11.12 2.27 -16.74
N GLU A 156 12.27 2.93 -16.73
CA GLU A 156 12.38 4.36 -16.98
C GLU A 156 12.86 4.64 -18.41
N SER A 157 12.80 5.90 -18.84
CA SER A 157 13.31 6.35 -20.15
C SER A 157 14.83 6.53 -20.18
N LEU A 158 15.43 6.71 -19.01
CA LEU A 158 16.85 6.97 -18.82
C LEU A 158 17.43 5.95 -17.83
N PRO A 159 18.73 5.63 -17.92
CA PRO A 159 19.38 4.76 -16.94
C PRO A 159 19.18 5.26 -15.52
N LEU A 160 19.03 4.33 -14.59
CA LEU A 160 18.94 4.66 -13.18
C LEU A 160 20.32 5.10 -12.68
N SER A 161 20.38 6.23 -11.99
CA SER A 161 21.61 6.74 -11.39
C SER A 161 21.85 6.20 -9.99
N VAL A 162 20.78 5.77 -9.31
CA VAL A 162 20.79 5.19 -7.98
C VAL A 162 19.54 4.33 -7.79
N LEU A 163 19.70 3.22 -7.09
CA LEU A 163 18.61 2.38 -6.59
C LEU A 163 18.93 1.93 -5.18
N THR A 164 18.05 2.20 -4.25
CA THR A 164 18.16 1.77 -2.85
C THR A 164 16.85 1.12 -2.43
N VAL A 165 16.95 -0.07 -1.86
CA VAL A 165 15.82 -0.78 -1.26
C VAL A 165 16.08 -0.91 0.23
N SER A 166 15.16 -0.42 1.04
CA SER A 166 15.26 -0.41 2.49
C SER A 166 13.94 -0.81 3.14
N GLU A 167 13.98 -1.23 4.39
CA GLU A 167 12.78 -1.56 5.15
C GLU A 167 12.72 -0.77 6.46
N VAL A 168 11.50 -0.49 6.90
CA VAL A 168 11.20 0.05 8.23
C VAL A 168 10.43 -1.01 9.00
N LYS A 169 11.09 -1.64 9.97
CA LYS A 169 10.51 -2.74 10.76
C LYS A 169 9.61 -2.27 11.90
N ASN A 170 9.82 -1.06 12.38
CA ASN A 170 9.13 -0.53 13.55
C ASN A 170 8.28 0.68 13.20
N ASN A 171 6.98 0.57 13.38
CA ASN A 171 6.03 1.65 13.14
C ASN A 171 6.23 2.88 14.05
N ASN A 172 6.96 2.71 15.16
CA ASN A 172 7.28 3.80 16.11
C ASN A 172 8.53 4.58 15.70
N ASP A 173 9.32 4.09 14.77
CA ASP A 173 10.51 4.77 14.24
C ASP A 173 10.61 4.61 12.73
N ILE A 174 9.83 5.40 12.02
CA ILE A 174 9.80 5.43 10.55
C ILE A 174 11.06 6.07 9.93
N THR A 175 12.00 6.53 10.75
CA THR A 175 13.28 7.09 10.28
C THR A 175 14.41 6.07 10.29
N ALA A 176 14.21 4.93 10.91
CA ALA A 176 15.18 3.85 10.97
C ALA A 176 15.07 2.97 9.71
N PHE A 177 15.64 3.45 8.61
CA PHE A 177 15.77 2.67 7.37
C PHE A 177 16.95 1.71 7.52
N GLU A 178 16.68 0.42 7.39
CA GLU A 178 17.70 -0.63 7.37
C GLU A 178 17.78 -1.21 5.95
N PRO A 179 18.98 -1.65 5.51
CA PRO A 179 19.08 -2.45 4.29
C PRO A 179 18.16 -3.66 4.38
N VAL A 180 17.45 -3.93 3.31
CA VAL A 180 16.52 -5.06 3.25
C VAL A 180 17.29 -6.38 3.24
N ASP A 181 16.96 -7.25 4.19
CA ASP A 181 17.40 -8.63 4.20
C ASP A 181 16.41 -9.51 3.43
N GLY A 182 16.91 -10.31 2.48
CA GLY A 182 16.09 -11.20 1.66
C GLY A 182 15.47 -10.55 0.42
N ALA A 183 15.96 -9.37 -0.02
CA ALA A 183 15.64 -8.84 -1.34
C ALA A 183 16.68 -9.28 -2.37
N ASP A 184 16.18 -9.78 -3.51
CA ASP A 184 16.96 -9.99 -4.72
C ASP A 184 16.76 -8.80 -5.65
N ILE A 185 17.85 -8.10 -6.00
CA ILE A 185 17.82 -6.88 -6.79
C ILE A 185 18.63 -7.12 -8.05
N ALA A 186 17.95 -7.27 -9.19
CA ALA A 186 18.54 -7.35 -10.51
C ALA A 186 18.53 -5.96 -11.15
N TRP A 187 19.68 -5.28 -11.10
CA TRP A 187 19.90 -3.97 -11.71
C TRP A 187 21.37 -3.78 -12.04
N ASP A 188 21.63 -3.26 -13.25
CA ASP A 188 22.95 -2.83 -13.72
C ASP A 188 22.99 -1.30 -13.78
N GLU A 189 24.13 -0.69 -13.44
CA GLU A 189 24.32 0.77 -13.34
C GLU A 189 23.96 1.57 -14.61
N ASP A 190 24.07 0.94 -15.78
CA ASP A 190 23.73 1.57 -17.07
C ASP A 190 22.32 1.20 -17.55
N SER A 191 21.53 0.50 -16.73
CA SER A 191 20.18 0.04 -17.10
C SER A 191 19.10 1.06 -16.69
N ALA A 192 18.14 1.26 -17.59
CA ALA A 192 16.88 1.94 -17.28
C ALA A 192 15.85 1.03 -16.60
N GLU A 193 16.17 -0.25 -16.48
CA GLU A 193 15.28 -1.28 -15.92
C GLU A 193 15.87 -1.86 -14.65
N ALA A 194 15.01 -2.12 -13.68
CA ALA A 194 15.35 -2.87 -12.47
C ALA A 194 14.21 -3.82 -12.09
N HIS A 195 14.58 -4.96 -11.53
CA HIS A 195 13.64 -5.94 -10.98
C HIS A 195 14.03 -6.26 -9.54
N ILE A 196 13.09 -6.13 -8.62
CA ILE A 196 13.27 -6.35 -7.20
C ILE A 196 12.27 -7.40 -6.76
N VAL A 197 12.75 -8.46 -6.10
CA VAL A 197 11.93 -9.47 -5.46
C VAL A 197 12.25 -9.50 -3.97
N TYR A 198 11.23 -9.31 -3.14
CA TYR A 198 11.35 -9.37 -1.68
C TYR A 198 10.46 -10.48 -1.14
N GLU A 199 11.08 -11.53 -0.63
CA GLU A 199 10.43 -12.68 -0.01
C GLU A 199 11.06 -12.94 1.37
N PRO A 200 10.66 -12.17 2.40
CA PRO A 200 11.27 -12.30 3.72
C PRO A 200 11.01 -13.67 4.33
N THR A 201 12.05 -14.26 4.89
CA THR A 201 11.98 -15.49 5.66
C THR A 201 11.86 -15.17 7.15
N GLY A 202 11.01 -15.89 7.91
CA GLY A 202 10.84 -15.69 9.34
C GLY A 202 9.49 -15.08 9.74
N GLU A 203 9.39 -14.66 11.01
CA GLU A 203 8.13 -14.21 11.61
C GLU A 203 7.82 -12.72 11.36
N ASN A 204 8.83 -11.90 11.05
CA ASN A 204 8.70 -10.45 10.87
C ASN A 204 8.41 -10.06 9.42
N LYS A 205 7.19 -10.35 8.95
CA LYS A 205 6.71 -9.95 7.62
C LYS A 205 5.85 -8.68 7.71
N LYS A 206 6.26 -7.74 8.55
CA LYS A 206 5.58 -6.47 8.80
C LYS A 206 6.57 -5.34 8.60
N GLY A 207 6.08 -4.20 8.19
CA GLY A 207 6.94 -3.04 8.01
C GLY A 207 6.50 -2.17 6.86
N GLN A 208 7.41 -1.38 6.38
CA GLN A 208 7.30 -0.63 5.15
C GLN A 208 8.52 -0.95 4.29
N LEU A 209 8.30 -1.40 3.08
CA LEU A 209 9.33 -1.48 2.06
C LEU A 209 9.42 -0.13 1.37
N SER A 210 10.62 0.44 1.30
CA SER A 210 10.89 1.74 0.68
C SER A 210 11.88 1.57 -0.45
N ILE A 211 11.48 1.98 -1.63
CA ILE A 211 12.29 1.99 -2.83
C ILE A 211 12.59 3.44 -3.18
N GLU A 212 13.86 3.78 -3.22
CA GLU A 212 14.35 5.08 -3.65
C GLU A 212 15.21 4.92 -4.89
N TYR A 213 14.91 5.66 -5.94
CA TYR A 213 15.72 5.66 -7.15
C TYR A 213 15.74 7.05 -7.80
N ASP A 214 16.68 7.27 -8.66
CA ASP A 214 16.70 8.42 -9.58
C ASP A 214 17.27 7.99 -10.94
N VAL A 215 17.09 8.82 -11.95
CA VAL A 215 17.62 8.58 -13.30
C VAL A 215 18.79 9.50 -13.59
N VAL A 216 19.66 9.09 -14.51
CA VAL A 216 20.78 9.92 -14.98
C VAL A 216 20.22 11.13 -15.71
N ARG A 217 20.61 12.33 -15.28
CA ARG A 217 20.27 13.60 -15.95
C ARG A 217 21.53 14.38 -16.26
N GLU A 218 21.81 14.55 -17.53
CA GLU A 218 22.90 15.40 -17.96
C GLU A 218 22.41 16.87 -18.00
N GLY A 219 22.93 17.70 -17.09
CA GLY A 219 22.78 19.15 -17.19
C GLY A 219 21.46 19.76 -16.68
N GLY A 220 20.61 19.02 -15.96
CA GLY A 220 19.31 19.51 -15.46
C GLY A 220 18.23 19.47 -16.53
N GLU A 221 18.23 18.43 -17.32
CA GLU A 221 17.32 18.29 -18.45
C GLU A 221 15.86 18.10 -18.03
N ASN A 222 15.01 18.84 -18.72
CA ASN A 222 13.58 18.67 -18.69
C ASN A 222 13.22 17.44 -19.51
N GLU A 223 12.40 16.56 -18.97
CA GLU A 223 11.90 15.39 -19.68
C GLU A 223 10.45 15.62 -20.09
N VAL A 224 10.13 15.30 -21.34
CA VAL A 224 8.78 15.36 -21.87
C VAL A 224 8.34 13.97 -22.28
N GLN A 225 7.27 13.50 -21.67
CA GLN A 225 6.61 12.26 -22.02
C GLN A 225 5.36 12.54 -22.84
N VAL A 226 5.18 11.80 -23.93
CA VAL A 226 4.00 11.92 -24.80
C VAL A 226 3.29 10.58 -24.85
N ILE A 227 2.01 10.55 -24.45
CA ILE A 227 1.16 9.36 -24.48
C ILE A 227 -0.20 9.75 -25.08
N ASP A 228 -0.64 9.06 -26.12
CA ASP A 228 -1.96 9.21 -26.76
C ASP A 228 -2.34 10.66 -27.10
N GLY A 229 -1.32 11.47 -27.53
CA GLY A 229 -1.53 12.88 -27.89
C GLY A 229 -1.53 13.85 -26.72
N TYR A 230 -1.39 13.37 -25.48
CA TYR A 230 -1.14 14.18 -24.29
C TYR A 230 0.36 14.20 -23.97
N PHE A 231 0.82 15.23 -23.28
CA PHE A 231 2.19 15.29 -22.82
C PHE A 231 2.28 15.67 -21.34
N VAL A 232 3.30 15.15 -20.68
CA VAL A 232 3.71 15.54 -19.34
C VAL A 232 5.13 16.08 -19.44
N HIS A 233 5.36 17.26 -18.90
CA HIS A 233 6.66 17.88 -18.81
C HIS A 233 7.18 17.77 -17.37
N PHE A 234 8.21 16.97 -17.16
CA PHE A 234 8.89 16.85 -15.88
C PHE A 234 9.99 17.89 -15.81
N PHE A 235 9.80 18.87 -14.94
CA PHE A 235 10.78 19.91 -14.69
C PHE A 235 11.50 19.63 -13.37
N SER A 236 12.84 19.65 -13.41
CA SER A 236 13.68 19.53 -12.23
C SER A 236 14.87 20.48 -12.37
N ASP A 237 15.03 21.39 -11.40
CA ASP A 237 16.21 22.24 -11.32
C ASP A 237 17.01 21.91 -10.05
N ASP A 238 18.02 21.05 -10.21
CA ASP A 238 18.92 20.64 -9.12
C ASP A 238 19.91 21.74 -8.71
N LYS A 239 19.91 22.89 -9.40
CA LYS A 239 20.78 24.04 -9.11
C LYS A 239 20.16 25.02 -8.11
N VAL A 240 18.86 24.88 -7.84
CA VAL A 240 18.20 25.75 -6.84
C VAL A 240 18.70 25.37 -5.44
N PRO A 241 19.35 26.29 -4.72
CA PRO A 241 19.85 26.01 -3.39
C PRO A 241 18.69 25.80 -2.41
N THR A 242 18.86 24.85 -1.50
CA THR A 242 17.89 24.60 -0.41
C THR A 242 17.78 25.87 0.46
N GLN A 243 16.57 26.38 0.61
CA GLN A 243 16.30 27.53 1.47
C GLN A 243 16.01 27.07 2.91
N PRO A 244 16.50 27.81 3.92
CA PRO A 244 16.11 27.55 5.31
C PRO A 244 14.60 27.64 5.51
N LYS A 245 14.01 26.68 6.21
CA LYS A 245 12.58 26.65 6.51
C LYS A 245 12.35 26.91 7.98
N GLN A 246 11.34 27.71 8.29
CA GLN A 246 10.79 27.83 9.64
C GLN A 246 9.47 27.07 9.64
N VAL A 247 9.38 26.06 10.51
CA VAL A 247 8.19 25.21 10.63
C VAL A 247 7.55 25.42 11.98
N VAL A 248 6.25 25.68 11.98
CA VAL A 248 5.44 25.77 13.20
C VAL A 248 4.48 24.59 13.20
N PHE A 249 4.60 23.75 14.23
CA PHE A 249 3.69 22.62 14.43
C PHE A 249 2.58 23.03 15.39
N VAL A 250 1.34 22.87 14.98
CA VAL A 250 0.16 23.06 15.81
C VAL A 250 -0.50 21.71 16.02
N LEU A 251 -0.48 21.23 17.25
CA LEU A 251 -1.08 19.94 17.64
C LEU A 251 -2.42 20.18 18.31
N ASP A 252 -3.47 19.62 17.75
CA ASP A 252 -4.77 19.55 18.39
C ASP A 252 -4.75 18.43 19.45
N VAL A 253 -4.94 18.79 20.71
CA VAL A 253 -5.02 17.87 21.86
C VAL A 253 -6.42 17.85 22.47
N SER A 254 -7.43 18.25 21.70
CA SER A 254 -8.83 18.23 22.14
C SER A 254 -9.31 16.80 22.44
N GLY A 255 -10.42 16.66 23.20
CA GLY A 255 -10.95 15.36 23.60
C GLY A 255 -11.32 14.44 22.44
N SER A 256 -11.58 14.98 21.24
CA SER A 256 -11.83 14.18 20.03
C SER A 256 -10.59 13.45 19.51
N MET A 257 -9.39 13.86 19.96
CA MET A 257 -8.11 13.22 19.64
C MET A 257 -7.70 12.15 20.66
N SER A 258 -8.49 11.94 21.73
CA SER A 258 -8.23 10.90 22.73
C SER A 258 -8.60 9.51 22.18
N GLY A 259 -7.74 8.51 22.39
CA GLY A 259 -7.89 7.13 21.92
C GLY A 259 -6.64 6.61 21.18
N ASP A 260 -6.78 5.52 20.46
CA ASP A 260 -5.69 4.88 19.70
C ASP A 260 -5.10 5.76 18.57
N ASN A 261 -5.72 6.92 18.32
CA ASN A 261 -5.28 7.90 17.31
C ASN A 261 -4.30 8.95 17.84
N ALA A 262 -3.86 8.87 19.10
CA ALA A 262 -3.11 9.94 19.78
C ALA A 262 -1.58 9.75 19.78
N LEU A 263 -1.02 8.88 18.94
CA LEU A 263 0.42 8.69 18.84
C LEU A 263 1.01 9.51 17.68
N ILE A 264 1.14 10.82 17.88
CA ILE A 264 2.01 11.65 17.03
C ILE A 264 3.33 11.82 17.78
N VAL A 265 4.36 11.10 17.38
CA VAL A 265 5.73 11.33 17.85
C VAL A 265 6.40 12.29 16.90
N LEU A 266 6.58 13.53 17.34
CA LEU A 266 7.43 14.50 16.64
C LEU A 266 8.87 14.34 17.16
N ARG A 267 9.77 13.86 16.28
CA ARG A 267 11.21 13.99 16.44
C ARG A 267 11.68 15.14 15.55
N LEU A 268 12.23 16.18 16.14
CA LEU A 268 12.90 17.30 15.47
C LEU A 268 14.35 16.93 15.16
#